data_5b8035e69c62076eda996026ca63826a
#
_entry.id   5b8035e69c62076eda996026ca63826a
#
_cell.length_a   1.000
_cell.length_b   1.000
_cell.length_c   1.000
_cell.angle_alpha   90.00
_cell.angle_beta   90.00
_cell.angle_gamma   90.00
#
_symmetry.space_group_name_H-M   'P 1'
#
loop_
_entity.id
_entity.type
_entity.pdbx_description
1 polymer ?
#
loop_
_entity_poly.entity_id
_entity_poly.type
_entity_poly.pdbx_seq_one_letter_code
_entity_poly.pdbx_strand_id
1 'polypeptide(L)'
;GVDQGIEHRHDQGNSDTMILATANPGKNKATMTSIPRDTLVDVKGDPGDKYFMFRVNSAYEVGGTSSATKTVSSLLNVPIDYYLVVNMKALQSLVDAVGGVTVKVPFNFTYDWCDFRKGRQHLNGRHAVAYVRMRKEDPRGDYGRQVRQRQVIEAVAKKAMSVNTLANYRKLVTIFNKYVDTNLTFGDMFSLALNYRGCMRNLKSTYIQGHDAWINGSSIQVASTKELQKKSDMIRRSLDLPTETLDNEETRQNRLNDINNDIKWNNP
;
A
#
# COMPACT_ATOMS: atom_id res chain seq x y z
N GLY A 1 -2.79 5.32 0.84
CA GLY A 1 -3.34 6.14 1.94
C GLY A 1 -2.66 7.49 1.99
N VAL A 2 -3.47 8.53 1.98
CA VAL A 2 -2.99 9.92 1.96
C VAL A 2 -3.31 10.62 3.28
N ASP A 3 -2.49 11.60 3.64
CA ASP A 3 -2.61 12.38 4.88
C ASP A 3 -3.49 13.63 4.69
N GLN A 4 -4.41 13.61 3.72
CA GLN A 4 -5.37 14.69 3.46
C GLN A 4 -6.52 14.66 4.47
N GLY A 5 -6.96 15.85 4.90
CA GLY A 5 -8.19 16.02 5.70
C GLY A 5 -8.02 15.87 7.21
N ILE A 6 -6.79 15.92 7.73
CA ILE A 6 -6.52 16.17 9.14
C ILE A 6 -6.16 17.65 9.26
N GLU A 7 -7.08 18.40 9.92
CA GLU A 7 -6.93 19.79 10.35
C GLU A 7 -6.07 20.70 9.45
N HIS A 8 -6.73 21.47 8.55
CA HIS A 8 -6.17 22.62 7.80
C HIS A 8 -5.15 22.38 6.68
N ARG A 9 -4.95 21.14 6.18
CA ARG A 9 -4.18 20.94 4.94
C ARG A 9 -5.09 20.95 3.73
N HIS A 10 -4.96 22.01 2.91
CA HIS A 10 -5.63 22.15 1.61
C HIS A 10 -4.77 21.64 0.44
N ASP A 11 -3.54 21.25 0.69
CA ASP A 11 -2.57 20.76 -0.26
C ASP A 11 -2.68 19.24 -0.46
N GLN A 12 -2.24 18.80 -1.62
CA GLN A 12 -2.27 17.40 -2.07
C GLN A 12 -1.22 16.55 -1.35
N GLY A 13 -1.28 16.41 -0.03
CA GLY A 13 -0.26 15.79 0.82
C GLY A 13 0.36 14.49 0.27
N ASN A 14 1.41 14.03 0.93
CA ASN A 14 2.12 12.80 0.56
C ASN A 14 1.31 11.53 0.81
N SER A 15 1.57 10.47 0.04
CA SER A 15 0.98 9.16 0.28
C SER A 15 1.80 8.34 1.26
N ASP A 16 1.42 8.34 2.53
CA ASP A 16 2.15 7.64 3.61
C ASP A 16 1.97 6.13 3.63
N THR A 17 1.03 5.60 2.86
CA THR A 17 0.75 4.17 2.74
C THR A 17 0.53 3.82 1.28
N MET A 18 1.44 3.05 0.71
CA MET A 18 1.33 2.55 -0.66
C MET A 18 1.33 1.03 -0.66
N ILE A 19 0.29 0.43 -1.21
CA ILE A 19 0.12 -1.02 -1.29
C ILE A 19 -0.33 -1.35 -2.71
N LEU A 20 0.45 -2.19 -3.39
CA LEU A 20 0.05 -2.83 -4.63
C LEU A 20 -0.67 -4.13 -4.29
N ALA A 21 -1.94 -4.23 -4.66
CA ALA A 21 -2.75 -5.43 -4.51
C ALA A 21 -2.93 -6.11 -5.87
N THR A 22 -2.74 -7.41 -5.92
CA THR A 22 -3.00 -8.21 -7.12
C THR A 22 -3.94 -9.36 -6.78
N ALA A 23 -4.82 -9.71 -7.69
CA ALA A 23 -5.73 -10.83 -7.52
C ALA A 23 -5.89 -11.60 -8.84
N ASN A 24 -5.83 -12.92 -8.74
CA ASN A 24 -6.04 -13.84 -9.86
C ASN A 24 -7.14 -14.83 -9.48
N PRO A 25 -8.37 -14.64 -9.97
CA PRO A 25 -9.51 -15.51 -9.65
C PRO A 25 -9.33 -16.95 -10.18
N GLY A 26 -8.65 -17.11 -11.33
CA GLY A 26 -8.35 -18.43 -11.88
C GLY A 26 -7.46 -19.29 -10.98
N LYS A 27 -6.60 -18.65 -10.20
CA LYS A 27 -5.72 -19.31 -9.21
C LYS A 27 -6.25 -19.21 -7.79
N ASN A 28 -7.33 -18.50 -7.55
CA ASN A 28 -7.84 -18.17 -6.21
C ASN A 28 -6.74 -17.57 -5.30
N LYS A 29 -5.90 -16.67 -5.84
CA LYS A 29 -4.77 -16.07 -5.14
C LYS A 29 -4.85 -14.56 -5.17
N ALA A 30 -4.46 -13.93 -4.06
CA ALA A 30 -4.23 -12.51 -3.98
C ALA A 30 -2.89 -12.22 -3.30
N THR A 31 -2.30 -11.07 -3.62
CA THR A 31 -1.07 -10.61 -2.96
C THR A 31 -1.21 -9.14 -2.63
N MET A 32 -0.77 -8.74 -1.43
CA MET A 32 -0.58 -7.34 -1.05
C MET A 32 0.91 -7.08 -0.85
N THR A 33 1.48 -6.17 -1.63
CA THR A 33 2.88 -5.75 -1.55
C THR A 33 2.93 -4.31 -1.06
N SER A 34 3.41 -4.06 0.16
CA SER A 34 3.69 -2.71 0.62
C SER A 34 4.95 -2.16 -0.04
N ILE A 35 4.87 -0.91 -0.45
CA ILE A 35 5.98 -0.12 -0.95
C ILE A 35 6.30 0.89 0.16
N PRO A 36 7.47 0.81 0.82
CA PRO A 36 7.84 1.78 1.83
C PRO A 36 7.80 3.20 1.25
N ARG A 37 7.20 4.15 1.97
CA ARG A 37 6.96 5.51 1.48
C ARG A 37 8.24 6.26 1.10
N ASP A 38 9.35 5.90 1.74
CA ASP A 38 10.66 6.52 1.53
C ASP A 38 11.50 5.78 0.46
N THR A 39 10.92 4.80 -0.28
CA THR A 39 11.61 4.08 -1.36
C THR A 39 12.02 5.06 -2.45
N LEU A 40 13.32 5.02 -2.82
CA LEU A 40 13.87 5.80 -3.92
C LEU A 40 13.37 5.28 -5.25
N VAL A 41 12.76 6.15 -6.03
CA VAL A 41 12.18 5.82 -7.35
C VAL A 41 12.38 6.98 -8.33
N ASP A 42 12.28 6.68 -9.60
CA ASP A 42 12.08 7.70 -10.64
C ASP A 42 10.60 8.10 -10.65
N VAL A 43 10.32 9.25 -10.06
CA VAL A 43 8.96 9.81 -9.96
C VAL A 43 8.48 10.20 -11.34
N LYS A 44 7.42 9.57 -11.82
CA LYS A 44 6.83 9.84 -13.14
C LYS A 44 5.86 11.01 -13.04
N GLY A 45 6.25 12.14 -13.63
CA GLY A 45 5.41 13.33 -13.80
C GLY A 45 4.57 13.30 -15.08
N ASP A 46 4.24 14.47 -15.61
CA ASP A 46 3.60 14.63 -16.92
C ASP A 46 4.58 14.36 -18.07
N PRO A 47 4.07 14.02 -19.29
CA PRO A 47 4.91 13.84 -20.46
C PRO A 47 5.75 15.10 -20.76
N GLY A 48 7.06 14.98 -20.64
CA GLY A 48 8.00 16.09 -20.83
C GLY A 48 8.75 16.50 -19.55
N ASP A 49 8.37 16.00 -18.39
CA ASP A 49 9.12 16.22 -17.16
C ASP A 49 10.45 15.48 -17.20
N LYS A 50 11.48 16.17 -16.71
CA LYS A 50 12.78 15.56 -16.52
C LYS A 50 12.68 14.46 -15.47
N TYR A 51 13.40 13.39 -15.67
CA TYR A 51 13.73 12.36 -14.73
C TYR A 51 14.02 12.94 -13.31
N PHE A 52 13.35 12.37 -12.30
CA PHE A 52 13.44 12.85 -10.93
C PHE A 52 13.46 11.69 -9.92
N MET A 53 14.67 11.37 -9.43
CA MET A 53 14.83 10.36 -8.38
C MET A 53 14.49 10.94 -7.02
N PHE A 54 13.41 10.47 -6.42
CA PHE A 54 13.00 10.87 -5.09
C PHE A 54 12.19 9.76 -4.38
N ARG A 55 11.62 10.07 -3.20
CA ARG A 55 10.78 9.12 -2.48
C ARG A 55 9.50 8.83 -3.23
N VAL A 56 9.06 7.58 -3.23
CA VAL A 56 7.85 7.16 -3.93
C VAL A 56 6.58 7.87 -3.46
N ASN A 57 6.53 8.31 -2.18
CA ASN A 57 5.38 9.03 -1.64
C ASN A 57 5.17 10.41 -2.26
N SER A 58 6.23 11.06 -2.76
CA SER A 58 6.12 12.35 -3.45
C SER A 58 5.44 12.25 -4.82
N ALA A 59 5.38 11.06 -5.42
CA ALA A 59 4.68 10.89 -6.69
C ALA A 59 3.22 11.34 -6.63
N TYR A 60 2.55 11.15 -5.48
CA TYR A 60 1.19 11.61 -5.30
C TYR A 60 1.10 13.15 -5.18
N GLU A 61 2.08 13.77 -4.53
CA GLU A 61 2.17 15.24 -4.43
C GLU A 61 2.43 15.89 -5.79
N VAL A 62 3.29 15.27 -6.61
CA VAL A 62 3.69 15.77 -7.95
C VAL A 62 2.55 15.73 -8.97
N GLY A 63 1.84 14.61 -9.06
CA GLY A 63 0.83 14.43 -10.11
C GLY A 63 -0.34 13.52 -9.71
N GLY A 64 -0.68 13.49 -8.41
CA GLY A 64 -1.82 12.74 -7.88
C GLY A 64 -1.74 11.24 -8.14
N THR A 65 -2.90 10.64 -8.36
CA THR A 65 -3.05 9.21 -8.63
C THR A 65 -2.38 8.79 -9.94
N SER A 66 -2.36 9.65 -10.96
CA SER A 66 -1.73 9.37 -12.26
C SER A 66 -0.22 9.17 -12.10
N SER A 67 0.47 10.11 -11.47
CA SER A 67 1.90 10.00 -11.20
C SER A 67 2.21 8.82 -10.29
N ALA A 68 1.47 8.63 -9.20
CA ALA A 68 1.68 7.55 -8.26
C ALA A 68 1.51 6.16 -8.92
N THR A 69 0.48 5.95 -9.75
CA THR A 69 0.26 4.69 -10.46
C THR A 69 1.31 4.44 -11.53
N LYS A 70 1.67 5.45 -12.33
CA LYS A 70 2.75 5.36 -13.34
C LYS A 70 4.09 5.02 -12.67
N THR A 71 4.42 5.68 -11.57
CA THR A 71 5.66 5.44 -10.81
C THR A 71 5.73 4.00 -10.30
N VAL A 72 4.68 3.49 -9.67
CA VAL A 72 4.66 2.12 -9.15
C VAL A 72 4.66 1.09 -10.29
N SER A 73 3.93 1.36 -11.36
CA SER A 73 3.91 0.51 -12.56
C SER A 73 5.31 0.40 -13.19
N SER A 74 6.02 1.52 -13.33
CA SER A 74 7.40 1.56 -13.84
C SER A 74 8.38 0.84 -12.90
N LEU A 75 8.30 1.10 -11.59
CA LEU A 75 9.18 0.49 -10.59
C LEU A 75 9.18 -1.04 -10.65
N LEU A 76 8.02 -1.65 -10.87
CA LEU A 76 7.84 -3.09 -10.82
C LEU A 76 7.54 -3.73 -12.17
N ASN A 77 7.45 -2.95 -13.24
CA ASN A 77 7.06 -3.39 -14.59
C ASN A 77 5.76 -4.22 -14.55
N VAL A 78 4.71 -3.68 -13.95
CA VAL A 78 3.41 -4.34 -13.83
C VAL A 78 2.28 -3.37 -14.19
N PRO A 79 1.22 -3.82 -14.88
CA PRO A 79 0.05 -3.00 -15.13
C PRO A 79 -0.72 -2.71 -13.83
N ILE A 80 -1.33 -1.54 -13.74
CA ILE A 80 -2.22 -1.15 -12.64
C ILE A 80 -3.56 -0.74 -13.25
N ASP A 81 -4.58 -1.56 -13.05
CA ASP A 81 -5.91 -1.36 -13.64
C ASP A 81 -6.74 -0.35 -12.82
N TYR A 82 -6.62 -0.44 -11.48
CA TYR A 82 -7.44 0.33 -10.55
C TYR A 82 -6.60 0.96 -9.45
N TYR A 83 -7.10 2.07 -8.93
CA TYR A 83 -6.54 2.70 -7.75
C TYR A 83 -7.62 3.02 -6.70
N LEU A 84 -7.20 3.09 -5.44
CA LEU A 84 -8.01 3.56 -4.32
C LEU A 84 -7.18 4.52 -3.47
N VAL A 85 -7.67 5.74 -3.31
CA VAL A 85 -7.09 6.72 -2.39
C VAL A 85 -7.98 6.82 -1.16
N VAL A 86 -7.39 6.50 -0.01
CA VAL A 86 -8.10 6.42 1.27
C VAL A 86 -7.38 7.30 2.29
N ASN A 87 -8.08 8.26 2.87
CA ASN A 87 -7.58 9.02 4.03
C ASN A 87 -8.01 8.36 5.35
N MET A 88 -7.55 8.89 6.47
CA MET A 88 -7.83 8.32 7.79
C MET A 88 -9.33 8.34 8.14
N LYS A 89 -10.07 9.38 7.71
CA LYS A 89 -11.52 9.46 7.89
C LYS A 89 -12.27 8.41 7.09
N ALA A 90 -11.82 8.18 5.84
CA ALA A 90 -12.34 7.10 5.01
C ALA A 90 -12.08 5.73 5.65
N LEU A 91 -10.86 5.48 6.13
CA LEU A 91 -10.52 4.23 6.82
C LEU A 91 -11.42 4.00 8.04
N GLN A 92 -11.59 5.02 8.89
CA GLN A 92 -12.49 4.95 10.04
C GLN A 92 -13.90 4.57 9.61
N SER A 93 -14.46 5.30 8.64
CA SER A 93 -15.82 5.10 8.15
C SER A 93 -16.03 3.72 7.51
N LEU A 94 -15.05 3.23 6.75
CA LEU A 94 -15.09 1.90 6.13
C LEU A 94 -15.06 0.80 7.19
N VAL A 95 -14.20 0.92 8.20
CA VAL A 95 -14.13 -0.05 9.31
C VAL A 95 -15.45 -0.09 10.06
N ASP A 96 -16.04 1.06 10.40
CA ASP A 96 -17.32 1.13 11.10
C ASP A 96 -18.48 0.59 10.23
N ALA A 97 -18.45 0.84 8.92
CA ALA A 97 -19.47 0.36 8.00
C ALA A 97 -19.53 -1.17 7.88
N VAL A 98 -18.37 -1.84 7.97
CA VAL A 98 -18.31 -3.31 8.00
C VAL A 98 -18.53 -3.90 9.41
N GLY A 99 -18.87 -3.07 10.41
CA GLY A 99 -19.08 -3.49 11.80
C GLY A 99 -17.80 -3.81 12.55
N GLY A 100 -16.75 -3.04 12.30
CA GLY A 100 -15.42 -3.22 12.89
C GLY A 100 -14.64 -4.37 12.27
N VAL A 101 -13.37 -4.53 12.63
CA VAL A 101 -12.48 -5.58 12.13
C VAL A 101 -11.77 -6.30 13.27
N THR A 102 -11.40 -7.55 13.06
CA THR A 102 -10.58 -8.30 14.02
C THR A 102 -9.19 -8.50 13.47
N VAL A 103 -8.17 -8.06 14.22
CA VAL A 103 -6.76 -8.19 13.87
C VAL A 103 -6.01 -8.99 14.93
N LYS A 104 -4.80 -9.46 14.58
CA LYS A 104 -3.88 -10.08 15.54
C LYS A 104 -2.83 -9.05 15.95
N VAL A 105 -3.04 -8.42 17.11
CA VAL A 105 -2.12 -7.44 17.71
C VAL A 105 -0.81 -8.15 18.08
N PRO A 106 0.37 -7.64 17.65
CA PRO A 106 1.65 -8.35 17.82
C PRO A 106 2.21 -8.24 19.24
N PHE A 107 1.97 -7.14 19.92
CA PHE A 107 2.43 -6.85 21.31
C PHE A 107 1.51 -5.82 21.96
N ASN A 108 1.64 -5.63 23.28
CA ASN A 108 0.86 -4.63 24.00
C ASN A 108 1.42 -3.22 23.72
N PHE A 109 0.54 -2.27 23.46
CA PHE A 109 0.89 -0.85 23.33
C PHE A 109 -0.36 0.03 23.51
N THR A 110 -0.14 1.30 23.79
CA THR A 110 -1.17 2.34 23.83
C THR A 110 -0.84 3.42 22.80
N TYR A 111 -1.80 3.82 22.00
CA TYR A 111 -1.64 4.89 21.04
C TYR A 111 -2.94 5.66 20.85
N ASP A 112 -2.86 7.00 20.87
CA ASP A 112 -4.01 7.90 20.70
C ASP A 112 -5.20 7.51 21.60
N TRP A 113 -4.91 7.32 22.91
CA TRP A 113 -5.87 6.90 23.95
C TRP A 113 -6.57 5.55 23.67
N CYS A 114 -5.99 4.72 22.82
CA CYS A 114 -6.47 3.39 22.54
C CYS A 114 -5.48 2.35 23.06
N ASP A 115 -5.98 1.36 23.81
CA ASP A 115 -5.19 0.25 24.32
C ASP A 115 -5.25 -0.95 23.39
N PHE A 116 -4.09 -1.50 23.09
CA PHE A 116 -3.93 -2.67 22.25
C PHE A 116 -3.25 -3.79 23.04
N ARG A 117 -3.93 -4.94 23.14
CA ARG A 117 -3.43 -6.13 23.81
C ARG A 117 -3.00 -7.19 22.82
N LYS A 118 -1.84 -7.81 23.06
CA LYS A 118 -1.33 -8.92 22.23
C LYS A 118 -2.39 -10.00 22.05
N GLY A 119 -2.61 -10.42 20.81
CA GLY A 119 -3.61 -11.45 20.48
C GLY A 119 -4.71 -10.92 19.56
N ARG A 120 -5.83 -11.63 19.49
CA ARG A 120 -6.98 -11.24 18.66
C ARG A 120 -7.76 -10.12 19.36
N GLN A 121 -7.94 -9.02 18.66
CA GLN A 121 -8.69 -7.87 19.18
C GLN A 121 -9.63 -7.34 18.11
N HIS A 122 -10.86 -7.01 18.51
CA HIS A 122 -11.84 -6.34 17.67
C HIS A 122 -11.62 -4.84 17.74
N LEU A 123 -11.52 -4.19 16.58
CA LEU A 123 -11.28 -2.76 16.42
C LEU A 123 -12.48 -2.11 15.74
N ASN A 124 -13.01 -1.03 16.32
CA ASN A 124 -13.88 -0.10 15.61
C ASN A 124 -13.02 0.86 14.76
N GLY A 125 -13.65 1.79 14.02
CA GLY A 125 -12.93 2.70 13.13
C GLY A 125 -11.88 3.56 13.83
N ARG A 126 -12.17 4.11 15.02
CA ARG A 126 -11.19 4.89 15.80
C ARG A 126 -9.98 4.05 16.21
N HIS A 127 -10.22 2.87 16.76
CA HIS A 127 -9.14 1.96 17.14
C HIS A 127 -8.33 1.51 15.91
N ALA A 128 -8.98 1.27 14.77
CA ALA A 128 -8.28 0.89 13.54
C ALA A 128 -7.35 2.01 13.05
N VAL A 129 -7.79 3.27 13.09
CA VAL A 129 -6.94 4.44 12.75
C VAL A 129 -5.75 4.54 13.69
N ALA A 130 -5.96 4.47 15.01
CA ALA A 130 -4.87 4.47 15.99
C ALA A 130 -3.88 3.31 15.74
N TYR A 131 -4.40 2.11 15.48
CA TYR A 131 -3.61 0.90 15.21
C TYR A 131 -2.67 1.04 13.99
N VAL A 132 -3.17 1.61 12.88
CA VAL A 132 -2.38 1.78 11.66
C VAL A 132 -1.41 2.97 11.68
N ARG A 133 -1.63 3.94 12.59
CA ARG A 133 -0.77 5.13 12.72
C ARG A 133 0.43 4.90 13.64
N MET A 134 0.32 4.04 14.64
CA MET A 134 1.40 3.77 15.58
C MET A 134 2.66 3.33 14.85
N ARG A 135 3.82 3.91 15.20
CA ARG A 135 5.12 3.63 14.58
C ARG A 135 6.24 3.51 15.61
N LYS A 136 6.34 4.47 16.53
CA LYS A 136 7.53 4.64 17.39
C LYS A 136 7.80 3.48 18.34
N GLU A 137 6.75 2.82 18.82
CA GLU A 137 6.87 1.72 19.76
C GLU A 137 7.02 0.34 19.09
N ASP A 138 6.92 0.26 17.74
CA ASP A 138 7.15 -1.00 17.04
C ASP A 138 8.65 -1.24 16.86
N PRO A 139 9.21 -2.36 17.36
CA PRO A 139 10.63 -2.69 17.18
C PRO A 139 11.08 -2.75 15.71
N ARG A 140 10.12 -2.96 14.80
CA ARG A 140 10.35 -3.02 13.34
C ARG A 140 10.13 -1.67 12.65
N GLY A 141 9.85 -0.60 13.44
CA GLY A 141 9.64 0.75 12.92
C GLY A 141 8.56 0.82 11.85
N ASP A 142 8.91 1.35 10.68
CA ASP A 142 7.96 1.54 9.57
C ASP A 142 7.45 0.22 8.97
N TYR A 143 8.28 -0.80 8.89
CA TYR A 143 7.85 -2.13 8.42
C TYR A 143 6.77 -2.75 9.32
N GLY A 144 6.84 -2.54 10.63
CA GLY A 144 5.81 -2.95 11.56
C GLY A 144 4.49 -2.21 11.33
N ARG A 145 4.55 -0.89 11.08
CA ARG A 145 3.38 -0.09 10.70
C ARG A 145 2.74 -0.62 9.42
N GLN A 146 3.53 -0.92 8.39
CA GLN A 146 3.03 -1.48 7.14
C GLN A 146 2.32 -2.84 7.33
N VAL A 147 2.82 -3.69 8.24
CA VAL A 147 2.13 -4.96 8.59
C VAL A 147 0.76 -4.68 9.17
N ARG A 148 0.63 -3.73 10.13
CA ARG A 148 -0.66 -3.38 10.73
C ARG A 148 -1.63 -2.77 9.72
N GLN A 149 -1.14 -1.94 8.81
CA GLN A 149 -1.94 -1.40 7.72
C GLN A 149 -2.52 -2.51 6.84
N ARG A 150 -1.69 -3.46 6.40
CA ARG A 150 -2.17 -4.61 5.62
C ARG A 150 -3.18 -5.47 6.39
N GLN A 151 -2.97 -5.71 7.68
CA GLN A 151 -3.91 -6.46 8.52
C GLN A 151 -5.30 -5.82 8.54
N VAL A 152 -5.38 -4.50 8.70
CA VAL A 152 -6.67 -3.80 8.71
C VAL A 152 -7.32 -3.82 7.33
N ILE A 153 -6.56 -3.54 6.27
CA ILE A 153 -7.08 -3.56 4.89
C ILE A 153 -7.59 -4.96 4.53
N GLU A 154 -6.82 -6.00 4.86
CA GLU A 154 -7.23 -7.40 4.65
C GLU A 154 -8.52 -7.73 5.39
N ALA A 155 -8.62 -7.32 6.65
CA ALA A 155 -9.80 -7.59 7.47
C ALA A 155 -11.05 -6.84 6.96
N VAL A 156 -10.88 -5.58 6.52
CA VAL A 156 -11.96 -4.81 5.86
C VAL A 156 -12.39 -5.50 4.58
N ALA A 157 -11.45 -5.87 3.71
CA ALA A 157 -11.75 -6.52 2.43
C ALA A 157 -12.49 -7.87 2.64
N LYS A 158 -12.01 -8.71 3.56
CA LYS A 158 -12.68 -9.98 3.91
C LYS A 158 -14.13 -9.77 4.38
N LYS A 159 -14.34 -8.77 5.23
CA LYS A 159 -15.69 -8.45 5.71
C LYS A 159 -16.57 -7.86 4.60
N ALA A 160 -16.04 -6.93 3.81
CA ALA A 160 -16.78 -6.33 2.71
C ALA A 160 -17.25 -7.37 1.66
N MET A 161 -16.46 -8.41 1.43
CA MET A 161 -16.79 -9.51 0.50
C MET A 161 -17.62 -10.64 1.16
N SER A 162 -18.02 -10.49 2.42
CA SER A 162 -18.84 -11.51 3.10
C SER A 162 -20.31 -11.42 2.69
N VAL A 163 -21.02 -12.56 2.72
CA VAL A 163 -22.44 -12.65 2.34
C VAL A 163 -23.32 -11.73 3.19
N ASN A 164 -23.01 -11.59 4.49
CA ASN A 164 -23.76 -10.73 5.41
C ASN A 164 -23.60 -9.24 5.07
N THR A 165 -22.52 -8.85 4.43
CA THR A 165 -22.24 -7.46 4.05
C THR A 165 -22.90 -7.10 2.72
N LEU A 166 -23.14 -8.07 1.84
CA LEU A 166 -23.89 -7.85 0.59
C LEU A 166 -25.32 -7.35 0.86
N ALA A 167 -25.94 -7.73 1.98
CA ALA A 167 -27.23 -7.17 2.40
C ALA A 167 -27.17 -5.67 2.75
N ASN A 168 -26.01 -5.18 3.18
CA ASN A 168 -25.75 -3.77 3.53
C ASN A 168 -24.93 -3.02 2.46
N TYR A 169 -24.83 -3.57 1.26
CA TYR A 169 -23.96 -3.06 0.19
C TYR A 169 -24.20 -1.60 -0.16
N ARG A 170 -25.47 -1.13 -0.14
CA ARG A 170 -25.80 0.28 -0.38
C ARG A 170 -25.09 1.24 0.56
N LYS A 171 -25.00 0.88 1.85
CA LYS A 171 -24.30 1.72 2.85
C LYS A 171 -22.79 1.77 2.58
N LEU A 172 -22.19 0.65 2.20
CA LEU A 172 -20.77 0.61 1.83
C LEU A 172 -20.48 1.47 0.60
N VAL A 173 -21.31 1.38 -0.43
CA VAL A 173 -21.18 2.19 -1.65
C VAL A 173 -21.31 3.69 -1.35
N THR A 174 -22.26 4.08 -0.51
CA THR A 174 -22.42 5.48 -0.11
C THR A 174 -21.16 6.01 0.59
N ILE A 175 -20.57 5.24 1.51
CA ILE A 175 -19.34 5.60 2.20
C ILE A 175 -18.17 5.62 1.23
N PHE A 176 -18.08 4.63 0.35
CA PHE A 176 -17.03 4.53 -0.64
C PHE A 176 -17.03 5.75 -1.56
N ASN A 177 -18.17 6.08 -2.17
CA ASN A 177 -18.31 7.24 -3.06
C ASN A 177 -18.06 8.59 -2.35
N LYS A 178 -18.29 8.64 -1.03
CA LYS A 178 -18.10 9.88 -0.27
C LYS A 178 -16.64 10.13 0.14
N TYR A 179 -15.87 9.07 0.39
CA TYR A 179 -14.58 9.19 1.08
C TYR A 179 -13.41 8.54 0.34
N VAL A 180 -13.66 7.78 -0.72
CA VAL A 180 -12.62 7.07 -1.49
C VAL A 180 -12.57 7.65 -2.89
N ASP A 181 -11.39 8.13 -3.31
CA ASP A 181 -11.13 8.46 -4.70
C ASP A 181 -10.66 7.19 -5.44
N THR A 182 -11.31 6.88 -6.57
CA THR A 182 -11.05 5.65 -7.31
C THR A 182 -11.58 5.73 -8.74
N ASN A 183 -10.97 4.96 -9.63
CA ASN A 183 -11.51 4.69 -10.98
C ASN A 183 -12.41 3.42 -11.05
N LEU A 184 -12.64 2.73 -9.91
CA LEU A 184 -13.58 1.62 -9.85
C LEU A 184 -15.02 2.10 -10.02
N THR A 185 -15.72 1.53 -10.98
CA THR A 185 -17.18 1.70 -11.09
C THR A 185 -17.92 0.82 -10.07
N PHE A 186 -19.20 1.11 -9.87
CA PHE A 186 -20.06 0.24 -9.07
C PHE A 186 -20.08 -1.21 -9.59
N GLY A 187 -20.12 -1.38 -10.92
CA GLY A 187 -20.07 -2.70 -11.56
C GLY A 187 -18.77 -3.45 -11.28
N ASP A 188 -17.63 -2.73 -11.32
CA ASP A 188 -16.33 -3.31 -11.00
C ASP A 188 -16.27 -3.78 -9.55
N MET A 189 -16.72 -2.94 -8.60
CA MET A 189 -16.76 -3.29 -7.18
C MET A 189 -17.63 -4.52 -6.93
N PHE A 190 -18.78 -4.60 -7.57
CA PHE A 190 -19.69 -5.75 -7.45
C PHE A 190 -19.08 -7.02 -8.06
N SER A 191 -18.47 -6.90 -9.24
CA SER A 191 -17.75 -8.00 -9.91
C SER A 191 -16.59 -8.51 -9.05
N LEU A 192 -15.80 -7.61 -8.47
CA LEU A 192 -14.72 -7.97 -7.55
C LEU A 192 -15.27 -8.71 -6.32
N ALA A 193 -16.36 -8.23 -5.73
CA ALA A 193 -16.95 -8.87 -4.56
C ALA A 193 -17.47 -10.29 -4.85
N LEU A 194 -18.01 -10.55 -6.04
CA LEU A 194 -18.52 -11.86 -6.43
C LEU A 194 -17.41 -12.81 -6.89
N ASN A 195 -16.57 -12.35 -7.82
CA ASN A 195 -15.67 -13.23 -8.55
C ASN A 195 -14.32 -13.40 -7.87
N TYR A 196 -13.88 -12.44 -7.04
CA TYR A 196 -12.54 -12.43 -6.43
C TYR A 196 -12.53 -12.79 -4.95
N ARG A 197 -13.69 -13.02 -4.32
CA ARG A 197 -13.73 -13.38 -2.89
C ARG A 197 -12.93 -14.66 -2.57
N GLY A 198 -12.84 -15.59 -3.52
CA GLY A 198 -12.02 -16.81 -3.39
C GLY A 198 -10.54 -16.49 -3.17
N CYS A 199 -10.03 -15.43 -3.79
CA CYS A 199 -8.64 -15.00 -3.68
C CYS A 199 -8.25 -14.62 -2.24
N MET A 200 -9.22 -14.14 -1.44
CA MET A 200 -8.98 -13.73 -0.06
C MET A 200 -8.63 -14.88 0.89
N ARG A 201 -8.91 -16.14 0.49
CA ARG A 201 -8.52 -17.34 1.25
C ARG A 201 -7.02 -17.61 1.15
N ASN A 202 -6.41 -17.22 0.02
CA ASN A 202 -5.00 -17.43 -0.30
C ASN A 202 -4.28 -16.08 -0.47
N LEU A 203 -4.62 -15.10 0.37
CA LEU A 203 -3.96 -13.80 0.36
C LEU A 203 -2.56 -13.90 0.98
N LYS A 204 -1.56 -13.49 0.21
CA LYS A 204 -0.18 -13.33 0.67
C LYS A 204 0.13 -11.86 0.90
N SER A 205 0.90 -11.58 1.94
CA SER A 205 1.28 -10.23 2.34
C SER A 205 2.79 -10.11 2.35
N THR A 206 3.34 -9.12 1.65
CA THR A 206 4.78 -8.88 1.55
C THR A 206 5.08 -7.37 1.48
N TYR A 207 6.34 -7.01 1.37
CA TYR A 207 6.80 -5.63 1.20
C TYR A 207 8.08 -5.61 0.38
N ILE A 208 8.44 -4.46 -0.18
CA ILE A 208 9.73 -4.22 -0.79
C ILE A 208 10.72 -3.94 0.33
N GLN A 209 11.81 -4.72 0.39
CA GLN A 209 12.90 -4.48 1.33
C GLN A 209 13.87 -3.47 0.72
N GLY A 210 14.07 -2.36 1.43
CA GLY A 210 15.10 -1.37 1.11
C GLY A 210 16.21 -1.34 2.17
N HIS A 211 17.30 -0.70 1.84
CA HIS A 211 18.38 -0.29 2.74
C HIS A 211 18.28 1.20 3.00
N ASP A 212 18.51 1.62 4.23
CA ASP A 212 18.50 3.04 4.58
C ASP A 212 19.70 3.74 3.93
N ALA A 213 19.43 4.89 3.33
CA ALA A 213 20.42 5.76 2.72
C ALA A 213 20.06 7.23 2.94
N TRP A 214 21.00 8.14 2.66
CA TRP A 214 20.80 9.56 2.73
C TRP A 214 21.12 10.21 1.40
N ILE A 215 20.18 10.97 0.85
CA ILE A 215 20.40 11.77 -0.36
C ILE A 215 19.96 13.21 -0.06
N ASN A 216 20.88 14.15 -0.26
CA ASN A 216 20.63 15.59 -0.04
C ASN A 216 19.98 15.90 1.32
N GLY A 217 20.47 15.28 2.40
CA GLY A 217 19.94 15.49 3.75
C GLY A 217 18.60 14.80 4.04
N SER A 218 18.09 14.00 3.13
CA SER A 218 16.83 13.25 3.29
C SER A 218 17.09 11.76 3.48
N SER A 219 16.46 11.17 4.51
CA SER A 219 16.46 9.72 4.69
C SER A 219 15.60 9.07 3.61
N ILE A 220 16.14 8.09 2.93
CA ILE A 220 15.49 7.32 1.87
C ILE A 220 15.74 5.83 2.07
N GLN A 221 14.99 5.00 1.34
CA GLN A 221 15.21 3.56 1.26
C GLN A 221 15.53 3.16 -0.18
N VAL A 222 16.67 2.51 -0.39
CA VAL A 222 17.08 2.02 -1.70
C VAL A 222 16.84 0.53 -1.78
N ALA A 223 15.95 0.10 -2.69
CA ALA A 223 15.72 -1.31 -2.97
C ALA A 223 16.73 -1.81 -3.99
N SER A 224 17.41 -2.92 -3.70
CA SER A 224 18.36 -3.52 -4.65
C SER A 224 17.66 -4.00 -5.92
N THR A 225 18.40 -4.04 -7.03
CA THR A 225 17.91 -4.61 -8.32
C THR A 225 17.36 -6.02 -8.12
N LYS A 226 18.03 -6.83 -7.30
CA LYS A 226 17.60 -8.20 -6.98
C LYS A 226 16.26 -8.24 -6.25
N GLU A 227 16.04 -7.34 -5.29
CA GLU A 227 14.75 -7.27 -4.57
C GLU A 227 13.64 -6.78 -5.49
N LEU A 228 13.88 -5.73 -6.30
CA LEU A 228 12.91 -5.23 -7.27
C LEU A 228 12.54 -6.30 -8.30
N GLN A 229 13.53 -6.99 -8.89
CA GLN A 229 13.31 -8.09 -9.84
C GLN A 229 12.49 -9.21 -9.20
N LYS A 230 12.85 -9.63 -8.00
CA LYS A 230 12.12 -10.66 -7.24
C LYS A 230 10.64 -10.28 -7.03
N LYS A 231 10.35 -9.01 -6.71
CA LYS A 231 8.96 -8.54 -6.52
C LYS A 231 8.22 -8.45 -7.85
N SER A 232 8.83 -7.92 -8.88
CA SER A 232 8.29 -7.90 -10.24
C SER A 232 7.90 -9.32 -10.68
N ASP A 233 8.84 -10.25 -10.65
CA ASP A 233 8.62 -11.65 -11.05
C ASP A 233 7.49 -12.31 -10.24
N MET A 234 7.47 -12.10 -8.93
CA MET A 234 6.43 -12.66 -8.06
C MET A 234 5.04 -12.15 -8.45
N ILE A 235 4.91 -10.85 -8.71
CA ILE A 235 3.65 -10.21 -9.09
C ILE A 235 3.24 -10.67 -10.48
N ARG A 236 4.14 -10.61 -11.47
CA ARG A 236 3.87 -11.00 -12.86
C ARG A 236 3.42 -12.47 -12.94
N ARG A 237 4.12 -13.40 -12.26
CA ARG A 237 3.70 -14.81 -12.16
C ARG A 237 2.36 -15.00 -11.48
N SER A 238 2.01 -14.16 -10.51
CA SER A 238 0.69 -14.24 -9.85
C SER A 238 -0.45 -13.84 -10.80
N LEU A 239 -0.16 -13.00 -11.78
CA LEU A 239 -1.08 -12.48 -12.79
C LEU A 239 -1.03 -13.24 -14.12
N ASP A 240 -0.28 -14.34 -14.22
CA ASP A 240 -0.02 -15.09 -15.47
C ASP A 240 0.67 -14.26 -16.56
N LEU A 241 1.41 -13.22 -16.15
CA LEU A 241 2.24 -12.45 -17.05
C LEU A 241 3.64 -13.10 -17.20
N PRO A 242 4.27 -13.03 -18.37
CA PRO A 242 5.66 -13.46 -18.53
C PRO A 242 6.58 -12.63 -17.63
N THR A 243 7.59 -13.27 -17.04
CA THR A 243 8.63 -12.53 -16.32
C THR A 243 9.54 -11.82 -17.32
N GLU A 244 9.95 -10.61 -16.96
CA GLU A 244 10.84 -9.78 -17.77
C GLU A 244 11.94 -9.21 -16.89
N THR A 245 13.13 -9.04 -17.44
CA THR A 245 14.22 -8.36 -16.76
C THR A 245 13.85 -6.89 -16.58
N LEU A 246 13.93 -6.39 -15.33
CA LEU A 246 13.73 -4.97 -15.08
C LEU A 246 14.86 -4.16 -15.69
N ASP A 247 14.49 -3.23 -16.56
CA ASP A 247 15.39 -2.23 -17.13
C ASP A 247 14.75 -0.86 -17.01
N ASN A 248 14.74 -0.35 -15.78
CA ASN A 248 14.22 0.94 -15.39
C ASN A 248 15.32 1.80 -14.76
N GLU A 249 15.00 3.03 -14.44
CA GLU A 249 15.97 3.98 -13.92
C GLU A 249 16.54 3.54 -12.57
N GLU A 250 15.74 2.92 -11.72
CA GLU A 250 16.17 2.40 -10.43
C GLU A 250 17.25 1.34 -10.59
N THR A 251 17.05 0.40 -11.52
CA THR A 251 18.05 -0.64 -11.80
C THR A 251 19.31 -0.08 -12.46
N ARG A 252 19.17 0.97 -13.28
CA ARG A 252 20.30 1.69 -13.86
C ARG A 252 21.10 2.42 -12.79
N GLN A 253 20.45 3.15 -11.88
CA GLN A 253 21.09 3.82 -10.77
C GLN A 253 21.76 2.83 -9.80
N ASN A 254 21.12 1.71 -9.53
CA ASN A 254 21.71 0.65 -8.73
C ASN A 254 23.01 0.10 -9.34
N ARG A 255 23.06 -0.05 -10.67
CA ARG A 255 24.30 -0.45 -11.37
C ARG A 255 25.40 0.59 -11.26
N LEU A 256 25.05 1.87 -11.44
CA LEU A 256 26.00 2.99 -11.33
C LEU A 256 26.58 3.17 -9.94
N ASN A 257 25.80 2.86 -8.91
CA ASN A 257 26.15 3.02 -7.51
C ASN A 257 26.50 1.69 -6.81
N ASP A 258 26.70 0.63 -7.56
CA ASP A 258 27.12 -0.71 -7.08
C ASP A 258 26.16 -1.36 -6.06
N ILE A 259 24.85 -1.09 -6.20
CA ILE A 259 23.78 -1.59 -5.29
C ILE A 259 23.16 -2.90 -5.83
N ASN A 260 23.88 -3.70 -6.56
CA ASN A 260 23.31 -4.87 -7.21
C ASN A 260 23.12 -6.07 -6.27
N ASN A 261 23.88 -6.14 -5.18
CA ASN A 261 24.02 -7.35 -4.36
C ASN A 261 23.69 -7.15 -2.88
N ASP A 262 22.67 -6.36 -2.55
CA ASP A 262 22.29 -6.08 -1.15
C ASP A 262 23.44 -5.45 -0.32
N ILE A 263 24.34 -4.72 -0.98
CA ILE A 263 25.45 -4.02 -0.31
C ILE A 263 24.86 -2.97 0.64
N LYS A 264 25.25 -3.03 1.89
CA LYS A 264 24.88 -2.02 2.88
C LYS A 264 25.52 -0.70 2.49
N TRP A 265 24.72 0.31 2.25
CA TRP A 265 25.19 1.67 2.16
C TRP A 265 25.73 2.08 3.53
N ASN A 266 27.03 2.31 3.62
CA ASN A 266 27.58 2.93 4.80
C ASN A 266 27.15 4.40 4.79
N ASN A 267 26.46 4.82 5.85
CA ASN A 267 26.24 6.23 6.12
C ASN A 267 27.60 6.94 6.18
N PRO A 268 27.75 8.12 5.58
CA PRO A 268 28.91 8.96 5.83
C PRO A 268 28.96 9.41 7.29
#